data_4ec5946dd442821a5da8656506d7511a
#
_entry.id   4ec5946dd442821a5da8656506d7511a
#
_cell.length_a   1.000
_cell.length_b   1.000
_cell.length_c   1.000
_cell.angle_alpha   90.00
_cell.angle_beta   90.00
_cell.angle_gamma   90.00
#
_symmetry.space_group_name_H-M   'P 1'
#
loop_
_entity.id
_entity.type
_entity.pdbx_description
1 polymer ?
#
loop_
_entity_poly.entity_id
_entity_poly.type
_entity_poly.pdbx_seq_one_letter_code
_entity_poly.pdbx_strand_id
1 'polypeptide(L)'
;MKQKPPHTVEALQSEAFMEHAIEHHRGAVLRLALARTHSATDAQDIAQDVFIKLLRSATRFHDDDHLRAWLLRATHDSCIDLHRQAWRRRVETHEDMAAVADRETWDPAIEEVVNHPVWTAMERLPDKLRCALHLHYVEGYGIAEVADILGCTEAAARTRLHRGRKKLAAELARLEAAGSAPASTHSTAADPNEPTDPAMQQTAY
;
A
#
# COMPACT_ATOMS: atom_id res chain seq x y z
N MET A 1 -1.46 29.94 21.70
CA MET A 1 -2.57 30.07 20.74
C MET A 1 -1.95 30.17 19.35
N LYS A 2 -1.91 29.05 18.61
CA LYS A 2 -1.47 29.06 17.20
C LYS A 2 -2.62 29.59 16.36
N GLN A 3 -2.45 30.76 15.78
CA GLN A 3 -3.40 31.32 14.81
C GLN A 3 -3.37 30.44 13.56
N LYS A 4 -4.52 29.83 13.25
CA LYS A 4 -4.77 29.08 12.06
C LYS A 4 -5.10 30.07 10.91
N PRO A 5 -4.44 29.99 9.76
CA PRO A 5 -4.74 30.88 8.64
C PRO A 5 -6.15 30.57 8.10
N PRO A 6 -6.94 31.61 7.76
CA PRO A 6 -8.23 31.43 7.11
C PRO A 6 -8.01 31.00 5.66
N HIS A 7 -8.39 29.76 5.32
CA HIS A 7 -8.37 29.29 3.94
C HIS A 7 -9.63 29.81 3.20
N THR A 8 -9.50 30.95 2.53
CA THR A 8 -10.52 31.45 1.59
C THR A 8 -10.36 30.78 0.21
N VAL A 9 -11.40 30.80 -0.64
CA VAL A 9 -11.35 30.20 -2.00
C VAL A 9 -10.20 30.76 -2.84
N GLU A 10 -9.84 32.02 -2.66
CA GLU A 10 -8.66 32.65 -3.29
C GLU A 10 -7.34 32.09 -2.76
N ALA A 11 -7.31 31.62 -1.49
CA ALA A 11 -6.15 30.95 -0.91
C ALA A 11 -5.98 29.50 -1.40
N LEU A 12 -7.05 28.84 -1.85
CA LEU A 12 -7.00 27.46 -2.38
C LEU A 12 -6.21 27.36 -3.70
N GLN A 13 -6.05 28.48 -4.41
CA GLN A 13 -5.24 28.58 -5.63
C GLN A 13 -3.86 29.17 -5.35
N SER A 14 -3.54 29.49 -4.09
CA SER A 14 -2.23 30.04 -3.75
C SER A 14 -1.17 28.93 -3.81
N GLU A 15 -0.02 29.26 -4.38
CA GLU A 15 1.16 28.37 -4.43
C GLU A 15 1.51 27.84 -3.03
N ALA A 16 1.53 28.71 -2.03
CA ALA A 16 1.82 28.35 -0.64
C ALA A 16 0.82 27.35 -0.03
N PHE A 17 -0.46 27.40 -0.40
CA PHE A 17 -1.45 26.41 0.05
C PHE A 17 -1.19 25.05 -0.59
N MET A 18 -0.91 25.01 -1.89
CA MET A 18 -0.62 23.76 -2.60
C MET A 18 0.69 23.14 -2.12
N GLU A 19 1.71 23.97 -1.90
CA GLU A 19 2.99 23.51 -1.32
C GLU A 19 2.78 22.87 0.05
N HIS A 20 2.06 23.55 0.96
CA HIS A 20 1.68 23.00 2.26
C HIS A 20 0.92 21.68 2.14
N ALA A 21 -0.09 21.61 1.28
CA ALA A 21 -0.89 20.42 1.08
C ALA A 21 -0.04 19.23 0.59
N ILE A 22 0.86 19.48 -0.35
CA ILE A 22 1.75 18.45 -0.88
C ILE A 22 2.76 18.01 0.18
N GLU A 23 3.46 18.95 0.82
CA GLU A 23 4.49 18.66 1.79
C GLU A 23 3.96 17.83 2.97
N HIS A 24 2.78 18.16 3.50
CA HIS A 24 2.25 17.54 4.71
C HIS A 24 1.37 16.32 4.47
N HIS A 25 0.74 16.20 3.30
CA HIS A 25 -0.26 15.15 3.07
C HIS A 25 0.06 14.19 1.93
N ARG A 26 1.08 14.47 1.10
CA ARG A 26 1.45 13.58 -0.01
C ARG A 26 1.75 12.15 0.46
N GLY A 27 2.47 12.02 1.57
CA GLY A 27 2.79 10.71 2.15
C GLY A 27 1.54 9.90 2.51
N ALA A 28 0.54 10.51 3.15
CA ALA A 28 -0.71 9.85 3.51
C ALA A 28 -1.53 9.42 2.27
N VAL A 29 -1.59 10.28 1.25
CA VAL A 29 -2.23 9.99 -0.04
C VAL A 29 -1.57 8.80 -0.73
N LEU A 30 -0.23 8.80 -0.83
CA LEU A 30 0.54 7.71 -1.45
C LEU A 30 0.36 6.38 -0.69
N ARG A 31 0.46 6.39 0.63
CA ARG A 31 0.28 5.19 1.45
C ARG A 31 -1.11 4.57 1.29
N LEU A 32 -2.18 5.40 1.28
CA LEU A 32 -3.54 4.90 1.06
C LEU A 32 -3.74 4.38 -0.36
N ALA A 33 -3.22 5.09 -1.37
CA ALA A 33 -3.28 4.66 -2.76
C ALA A 33 -2.56 3.32 -2.95
N LEU A 34 -1.34 3.17 -2.41
CA LEU A 34 -0.59 1.92 -2.44
C LEU A 34 -1.30 0.79 -1.70
N ALA A 35 -1.86 1.08 -0.51
CA ALA A 35 -2.66 0.11 0.24
C ALA A 35 -3.85 -0.44 -0.57
N ARG A 36 -4.29 0.28 -1.58
CA ARG A 36 -5.44 -0.09 -2.39
C ARG A 36 -5.08 -0.68 -3.75
N THR A 37 -4.08 -0.14 -4.41
CA THR A 37 -3.69 -0.54 -5.78
C THR A 37 -2.68 -1.68 -5.83
N HIS A 38 -1.85 -1.84 -4.79
CA HIS A 38 -0.67 -2.70 -4.78
C HIS A 38 0.37 -2.37 -5.88
N SER A 39 0.29 -1.18 -6.44
CA SER A 39 1.14 -0.69 -7.51
C SER A 39 1.68 0.68 -7.14
N ALA A 40 3.00 0.82 -7.09
CA ALA A 40 3.64 2.10 -6.80
C ALA A 40 3.37 3.13 -7.91
N THR A 41 3.38 2.69 -9.16
CA THR A 41 3.08 3.53 -10.32
C THR A 41 1.65 4.06 -10.24
N ASP A 42 0.66 3.18 -10.05
CA ASP A 42 -0.74 3.60 -9.90
C ASP A 42 -0.94 4.51 -8.68
N ALA A 43 -0.21 4.26 -7.58
CA ALA A 43 -0.29 5.10 -6.40
C ALA A 43 0.24 6.52 -6.64
N GLN A 44 1.33 6.65 -7.42
CA GLN A 44 1.88 7.94 -7.82
C GLN A 44 0.94 8.70 -8.76
N ASP A 45 0.38 8.02 -9.74
CA ASP A 45 -0.59 8.61 -10.68
C ASP A 45 -1.85 9.10 -9.94
N ILE A 46 -2.38 8.28 -9.02
CA ILE A 46 -3.51 8.66 -8.18
C ILE A 46 -3.16 9.87 -7.30
N ALA A 47 -1.96 9.90 -6.71
CA ALA A 47 -1.56 11.04 -5.90
C ALA A 47 -1.51 12.33 -6.73
N GLN A 48 -0.94 12.28 -7.92
CA GLN A 48 -0.93 13.42 -8.84
C GLN A 48 -2.36 13.87 -9.18
N ASP A 49 -3.23 12.95 -9.56
CA ASP A 49 -4.63 13.25 -9.88
C ASP A 49 -5.39 13.89 -8.71
N VAL A 50 -5.15 13.42 -7.48
CA VAL A 50 -5.77 13.94 -6.26
C VAL A 50 -5.35 15.39 -6.01
N PHE A 51 -4.07 15.72 -6.17
CA PHE A 51 -3.59 17.10 -6.01
C PHE A 51 -4.05 18.01 -7.16
N ILE A 52 -4.21 17.48 -8.38
CA ILE A 52 -4.87 18.21 -9.47
C ILE A 52 -6.35 18.47 -9.16
N LYS A 53 -7.06 17.50 -8.57
CA LYS A 53 -8.44 17.68 -8.10
C LYS A 53 -8.51 18.74 -6.99
N LEU A 54 -7.56 18.75 -6.06
CA LEU A 54 -7.46 19.78 -5.02
C LEU A 54 -7.31 21.17 -5.62
N LEU A 55 -6.38 21.34 -6.57
CA LEU A 55 -6.12 22.61 -7.25
C LEU A 55 -7.37 23.16 -7.97
N ARG A 56 -8.22 22.26 -8.49
CA ARG A 56 -9.46 22.61 -9.20
C ARG A 56 -10.68 22.70 -8.30
N SER A 57 -10.53 22.33 -7.01
CA SER A 57 -11.65 22.28 -6.07
C SER A 57 -12.02 23.68 -5.59
N ALA A 58 -13.32 23.95 -5.52
CA ALA A 58 -13.87 25.13 -4.84
C ALA A 58 -14.18 24.87 -3.35
N THR A 59 -13.75 23.73 -2.80
CA THR A 59 -14.03 23.33 -1.42
C THR A 59 -13.29 24.26 -0.45
N ARG A 60 -14.01 24.74 0.56
CA ARG A 60 -13.41 25.51 1.67
C ARG A 60 -13.04 24.56 2.80
N PHE A 61 -11.78 24.53 3.19
CA PHE A 61 -11.30 23.74 4.29
C PHE A 61 -11.31 24.57 5.58
N HIS A 62 -11.84 23.99 6.65
CA HIS A 62 -11.90 24.67 7.96
C HIS A 62 -10.57 24.56 8.67
N ASP A 63 -9.87 23.45 8.42
CA ASP A 63 -8.61 23.08 9.04
C ASP A 63 -7.82 22.06 8.21
N ASP A 64 -6.63 21.76 8.71
CA ASP A 64 -5.72 20.83 8.10
C ASP A 64 -6.24 19.40 8.18
N ASP A 65 -6.93 19.03 9.26
CA ASP A 65 -7.56 17.73 9.42
C ASP A 65 -8.70 17.54 8.40
N HIS A 66 -9.50 18.58 8.14
CA HIS A 66 -10.53 18.56 7.10
C HIS A 66 -9.91 18.44 5.68
N LEU A 67 -8.82 19.16 5.40
CA LEU A 67 -8.07 19.01 4.16
C LEU A 67 -7.55 17.58 3.98
N ARG A 68 -6.92 17.03 5.01
CA ARG A 68 -6.38 15.66 5.01
C ARG A 68 -7.47 14.63 4.78
N ALA A 69 -8.61 14.73 5.48
CA ALA A 69 -9.73 13.81 5.30
C ALA A 69 -10.30 13.88 3.89
N TRP A 70 -10.40 15.10 3.31
CA TRP A 70 -10.84 15.29 1.92
C TRP A 70 -9.88 14.63 0.93
N LEU A 71 -8.57 14.83 1.11
CA LEU A 71 -7.54 14.22 0.26
C LEU A 71 -7.61 12.70 0.29
N LEU A 72 -7.75 12.08 1.48
CA LEU A 72 -7.86 10.64 1.62
C LEU A 72 -9.17 10.09 1.03
N ARG A 73 -10.27 10.83 1.13
CA ARG A 73 -11.53 10.48 0.46
C ARG A 73 -11.36 10.55 -1.07
N ALA A 74 -10.77 11.63 -1.60
CA ALA A 74 -10.50 11.76 -3.02
C ALA A 74 -9.58 10.65 -3.53
N THR A 75 -8.59 10.25 -2.74
CA THR A 75 -7.70 9.10 -3.02
C THR A 75 -8.51 7.81 -3.11
N HIS A 76 -9.36 7.54 -2.11
CA HIS A 76 -10.22 6.35 -2.09
C HIS A 76 -11.10 6.27 -3.34
N ASP A 77 -11.75 7.37 -3.73
CA ASP A 77 -12.63 7.46 -4.88
C ASP A 77 -11.86 7.26 -6.20
N SER A 78 -10.66 7.86 -6.33
CA SER A 78 -9.79 7.68 -7.49
C SER A 78 -9.35 6.22 -7.66
N CYS A 79 -9.04 5.52 -6.57
CA CYS A 79 -8.74 4.09 -6.62
C CYS A 79 -9.95 3.25 -7.09
N ILE A 80 -11.18 3.61 -6.68
CA ILE A 80 -12.40 2.93 -7.17
C ILE A 80 -12.55 3.12 -8.67
N ASP A 81 -12.34 4.34 -9.15
CA ASP A 81 -12.46 4.66 -10.58
C ASP A 81 -11.41 3.93 -11.41
N LEU A 82 -10.17 3.84 -10.93
CA LEU A 82 -9.12 3.04 -11.57
C LEU A 82 -9.53 1.57 -11.72
N HIS A 83 -10.02 0.94 -10.64
CA HIS A 83 -10.49 -0.44 -10.67
C HIS A 83 -11.67 -0.64 -11.65
N ARG A 84 -12.60 0.32 -11.71
CA ARG A 84 -13.71 0.27 -12.67
C ARG A 84 -13.24 0.39 -14.12
N GLN A 85 -12.25 1.22 -14.39
CA GLN A 85 -11.65 1.37 -15.71
C GLN A 85 -10.87 0.13 -16.12
N ALA A 86 -10.06 -0.45 -15.21
CA ALA A 86 -9.34 -1.69 -15.44
C ALA A 86 -10.29 -2.86 -15.72
N TRP A 87 -11.41 -2.96 -14.98
CA TRP A 87 -12.44 -3.95 -15.22
C TRP A 87 -13.07 -3.80 -16.61
N ARG A 88 -13.46 -2.58 -17.01
CA ARG A 88 -14.03 -2.31 -18.34
C ARG A 88 -13.06 -2.69 -19.46
N ARG A 89 -11.78 -2.28 -19.35
CA ARG A 89 -10.73 -2.65 -20.31
C ARG A 89 -10.55 -4.16 -20.40
N ARG A 90 -10.52 -4.88 -19.29
CA ARG A 90 -10.37 -6.34 -19.26
C ARG A 90 -11.55 -7.07 -19.93
N VAL A 91 -12.76 -6.55 -19.79
CA VAL A 91 -13.96 -7.10 -20.48
C VAL A 91 -13.87 -6.85 -21.99
N GLU A 92 -13.27 -5.74 -22.41
CA GLU A 92 -13.17 -5.37 -23.83
C GLU A 92 -11.97 -6.02 -24.55
N THR A 93 -10.83 -6.26 -23.88
CA THR A 93 -9.56 -6.62 -24.53
C THR A 93 -9.02 -8.01 -24.22
N HIS A 94 -9.58 -8.76 -23.25
CA HIS A 94 -9.08 -10.10 -22.82
C HIS A 94 -7.58 -10.17 -22.46
N GLU A 95 -6.93 -9.06 -22.15
CA GLU A 95 -5.51 -9.03 -21.81
C GLU A 95 -5.27 -9.01 -20.30
N ASP A 96 -4.51 -10.01 -19.82
CA ASP A 96 -3.92 -10.04 -18.48
C ASP A 96 -2.64 -9.18 -18.47
N MET A 97 -2.74 -7.93 -18.10
CA MET A 97 -1.55 -7.11 -17.80
C MET A 97 -1.22 -7.21 -16.33
N ALA A 98 -0.26 -8.05 -15.99
CA ALA A 98 0.46 -7.99 -14.73
C ALA A 98 1.41 -6.77 -14.79
N ALA A 99 1.09 -5.70 -14.09
CA ALA A 99 2.00 -4.57 -13.95
C ALA A 99 3.18 -4.98 -13.07
N VAL A 100 4.35 -5.17 -13.70
CA VAL A 100 5.62 -5.32 -13.00
C VAL A 100 6.02 -3.91 -12.54
N ALA A 101 5.93 -3.65 -11.25
CA ALA A 101 6.37 -2.39 -10.68
C ALA A 101 7.90 -2.32 -10.70
N ASP A 102 8.42 -1.36 -11.45
CA ASP A 102 9.85 -1.03 -11.45
C ASP A 102 10.18 -0.30 -10.14
N ARG A 103 11.06 -0.89 -9.31
CA ARG A 103 11.39 -0.41 -7.96
C ARG A 103 12.37 0.78 -7.94
N GLU A 104 12.93 1.16 -9.07
CA GLU A 104 14.06 2.10 -9.11
C GLU A 104 13.71 3.58 -8.84
N THR A 105 12.43 3.92 -8.74
CA THR A 105 11.98 5.32 -8.54
C THR A 105 10.89 5.48 -7.48
N TRP A 106 10.96 4.70 -6.42
CA TRP A 106 9.93 4.80 -5.37
C TRP A 106 10.10 6.04 -4.51
N ASP A 107 8.99 6.71 -4.23
CA ASP A 107 8.94 7.78 -3.24
C ASP A 107 9.36 7.24 -1.86
N PRO A 108 10.23 7.95 -1.11
CA PRO A 108 10.65 7.52 0.23
C PRO A 108 9.49 7.16 1.16
N ALA A 109 8.34 7.85 1.04
CA ALA A 109 7.14 7.56 1.82
C ALA A 109 6.51 6.19 1.46
N ILE A 110 6.74 5.69 0.24
CA ILE A 110 6.32 4.35 -0.18
C ILE A 110 7.32 3.32 0.34
N GLU A 111 8.61 3.59 0.23
CA GLU A 111 9.69 2.68 0.60
C GLU A 111 9.65 2.32 2.09
N GLU A 112 9.44 3.30 2.97
CA GLU A 112 9.29 3.09 4.41
C GLU A 112 8.15 2.12 4.75
N VAL A 113 7.02 2.26 4.06
CA VAL A 113 5.82 1.44 4.31
C VAL A 113 5.99 0.01 3.79
N VAL A 114 6.53 -0.16 2.59
CA VAL A 114 6.64 -1.46 1.92
C VAL A 114 7.65 -2.38 2.61
N ASN A 115 8.69 -1.82 3.20
CA ASN A 115 9.71 -2.59 3.91
C ASN A 115 9.27 -3.08 5.31
N HIS A 116 8.09 -2.68 5.78
CA HIS A 116 7.60 -3.09 7.09
C HIS A 116 6.90 -4.47 7.04
N PRO A 117 7.23 -5.43 7.93
CA PRO A 117 6.64 -6.79 7.90
C PRO A 117 5.10 -6.81 7.97
N VAL A 118 4.50 -5.87 8.70
CA VAL A 118 3.04 -5.73 8.79
C VAL A 118 2.42 -5.40 7.42
N TRP A 119 3.15 -4.67 6.57
CA TRP A 119 2.70 -4.36 5.22
C TRP A 119 2.54 -5.62 4.37
N THR A 120 3.53 -6.51 4.38
CA THR A 120 3.45 -7.80 3.67
C THR A 120 2.25 -8.64 4.13
N ALA A 121 1.92 -8.61 5.43
CA ALA A 121 0.72 -9.26 5.94
C ALA A 121 -0.57 -8.55 5.49
N MET A 122 -0.56 -7.21 5.46
CA MET A 122 -1.70 -6.40 5.01
C MET A 122 -2.00 -6.60 3.52
N GLU A 123 -1.00 -6.79 2.67
CA GLU A 123 -1.18 -7.04 1.23
C GLU A 123 -2.05 -8.27 0.94
N ARG A 124 -2.04 -9.26 1.82
CA ARG A 124 -2.85 -10.48 1.69
C ARG A 124 -4.30 -10.32 2.14
N LEU A 125 -4.66 -9.16 2.68
CA LEU A 125 -6.02 -8.88 3.10
C LEU A 125 -6.87 -8.37 1.93
N PRO A 126 -8.18 -8.66 1.92
CA PRO A 126 -9.12 -8.01 1.00
C PRO A 126 -9.07 -6.48 1.14
N ASP A 127 -9.10 -5.74 0.02
CA ASP A 127 -8.97 -4.28 -0.04
C ASP A 127 -9.79 -3.52 0.99
N LYS A 128 -11.09 -3.88 1.13
CA LYS A 128 -12.00 -3.21 2.07
C LYS A 128 -11.55 -3.32 3.53
N LEU A 129 -10.88 -4.43 3.89
CA LEU A 129 -10.36 -4.65 5.25
C LEU A 129 -9.04 -3.92 5.43
N ARG A 130 -8.15 -4.01 4.45
CA ARG A 130 -6.84 -3.35 4.44
C ARG A 130 -6.98 -1.83 4.53
N CYS A 131 -7.83 -1.20 3.71
CA CYS A 131 -8.06 0.23 3.76
C CYS A 131 -8.62 0.70 5.11
N ALA A 132 -9.54 -0.05 5.71
CA ALA A 132 -10.07 0.30 7.02
C ALA A 132 -8.98 0.21 8.11
N LEU A 133 -8.14 -0.84 8.09
CA LEU A 133 -7.02 -0.97 9.02
C LEU A 133 -5.99 0.15 8.81
N HIS A 134 -5.65 0.45 7.56
CA HIS A 134 -4.70 1.51 7.23
C HIS A 134 -5.17 2.86 7.77
N LEU A 135 -6.38 3.28 7.45
CA LEU A 135 -6.94 4.55 7.93
C LEU A 135 -6.99 4.64 9.45
N HIS A 136 -7.32 3.54 10.14
CA HIS A 136 -7.47 3.57 11.59
C HIS A 136 -6.13 3.48 12.32
N TYR A 137 -5.23 2.56 11.92
CA TYR A 137 -3.99 2.29 12.66
C TYR A 137 -2.78 3.05 12.16
N VAL A 138 -2.72 3.38 10.87
CA VAL A 138 -1.59 4.10 10.28
C VAL A 138 -1.88 5.60 10.23
N GLU A 139 -3.08 5.98 9.77
CA GLU A 139 -3.45 7.38 9.63
C GLU A 139 -4.15 7.96 10.86
N GLY A 140 -4.52 7.12 11.87
CA GLY A 140 -5.03 7.56 13.17
C GLY A 140 -6.50 7.97 13.22
N TYR A 141 -7.30 7.67 12.19
CA TYR A 141 -8.70 8.06 12.13
C TYR A 141 -9.60 7.25 13.05
N GLY A 142 -10.59 7.91 13.67
CA GLY A 142 -11.66 7.27 14.41
C GLY A 142 -12.62 6.48 13.50
N ILE A 143 -13.47 5.63 14.11
CA ILE A 143 -14.35 4.74 13.32
C ILE A 143 -15.34 5.54 12.45
N ALA A 144 -15.87 6.65 12.96
CA ALA A 144 -16.78 7.52 12.22
C ALA A 144 -16.08 8.14 11.00
N GLU A 145 -14.88 8.67 11.20
CA GLU A 145 -14.09 9.27 10.13
C GLU A 145 -13.65 8.24 9.07
N VAL A 146 -13.26 7.04 9.50
CA VAL A 146 -13.01 5.91 8.58
C VAL A 146 -14.23 5.58 7.75
N ALA A 147 -15.42 5.60 8.36
CA ALA A 147 -16.67 5.36 7.65
C ALA A 147 -16.96 6.45 6.60
N ASP A 148 -16.72 7.72 6.96
CA ASP A 148 -16.88 8.86 6.06
C ASP A 148 -15.91 8.82 4.89
N ILE A 149 -14.62 8.55 5.15
CA ILE A 149 -13.60 8.43 4.10
C ILE A 149 -13.91 7.27 3.16
N LEU A 150 -14.34 6.12 3.68
CA LEU A 150 -14.64 4.92 2.88
C LEU A 150 -16.05 4.89 2.29
N GLY A 151 -16.86 5.93 2.48
CA GLY A 151 -18.23 6.01 1.99
C GLY A 151 -19.12 4.87 2.49
N CYS A 152 -19.01 4.51 3.78
CA CYS A 152 -19.79 3.41 4.35
C CYS A 152 -20.36 3.79 5.72
N THR A 153 -21.22 2.94 6.29
CA THR A 153 -21.75 3.16 7.64
C THR A 153 -20.70 2.85 8.72
N GLU A 154 -20.77 3.49 9.89
CA GLU A 154 -19.89 3.17 11.01
C GLU A 154 -19.96 1.69 11.42
N ALA A 155 -21.14 1.07 11.36
CA ALA A 155 -21.30 -0.36 11.63
C ALA A 155 -20.51 -1.21 10.65
N ALA A 156 -20.48 -0.82 9.36
CA ALA A 156 -19.67 -1.47 8.34
C ALA A 156 -18.17 -1.25 8.58
N ALA A 157 -17.75 -0.02 8.94
CA ALA A 157 -16.36 0.28 9.28
C ALA A 157 -15.89 -0.55 10.49
N ARG A 158 -16.68 -0.60 11.56
CA ARG A 158 -16.42 -1.42 12.76
C ARG A 158 -16.28 -2.90 12.42
N THR A 159 -17.15 -3.42 11.55
CA THR A 159 -17.11 -4.81 11.09
C THR A 159 -15.84 -5.07 10.26
N ARG A 160 -15.46 -4.13 9.36
CA ARG A 160 -14.24 -4.23 8.56
C ARG A 160 -13.00 -4.25 9.46
N LEU A 161 -12.93 -3.37 10.46
CA LEU A 161 -11.82 -3.32 11.41
C LEU A 161 -11.73 -4.62 12.23
N HIS A 162 -12.85 -5.12 12.74
CA HIS A 162 -12.86 -6.38 13.51
C HIS A 162 -12.37 -7.57 12.65
N ARG A 163 -12.94 -7.74 11.45
CA ARG A 163 -12.55 -8.83 10.54
C ARG A 163 -11.11 -8.65 10.04
N GLY A 164 -10.72 -7.41 9.77
CA GLY A 164 -9.37 -7.07 9.34
C GLY A 164 -8.33 -7.45 10.37
N ARG A 165 -8.53 -7.08 11.66
CA ARG A 165 -7.64 -7.48 12.77
C ARG A 165 -7.46 -8.98 12.87
N LYS A 166 -8.57 -9.73 12.83
CA LYS A 166 -8.54 -11.20 12.91
C LYS A 166 -7.72 -11.82 11.76
N LYS A 167 -7.92 -11.31 10.52
CA LYS A 167 -7.16 -11.80 9.37
C LYS A 167 -5.70 -11.37 9.41
N LEU A 168 -5.40 -10.13 9.81
CA LEU A 168 -4.04 -9.64 9.93
C LEU A 168 -3.23 -10.46 10.94
N ALA A 169 -3.81 -10.75 12.11
CA ALA A 169 -3.18 -11.60 13.12
C ALA A 169 -2.87 -13.00 12.57
N ALA A 170 -3.78 -13.60 11.80
CA ALA A 170 -3.55 -14.91 11.19
C ALA A 170 -2.44 -14.87 10.12
N GLU A 171 -2.36 -13.80 9.30
CA GLU A 171 -1.28 -13.66 8.31
C GLU A 171 0.07 -13.37 8.95
N LEU A 172 0.13 -12.59 10.02
CA LEU A 172 1.37 -12.37 10.79
C LEU A 172 1.89 -13.69 11.38
N ALA A 173 1.04 -14.46 12.06
CA ALA A 173 1.41 -15.76 12.62
C ALA A 173 1.91 -16.73 11.53
N ARG A 174 1.33 -16.67 10.32
CA ARG A 174 1.77 -17.48 9.18
C ARG A 174 3.15 -17.05 8.67
N LEU A 175 3.43 -15.75 8.62
CA LEU A 175 4.73 -15.24 8.20
C LEU A 175 5.82 -15.59 9.23
N GLU A 176 5.52 -15.47 10.51
CA GLU A 176 6.43 -15.89 11.61
C GLU A 176 6.74 -17.38 11.54
N ALA A 177 5.74 -18.23 11.31
CA ALA A 177 5.93 -19.67 11.15
C ALA A 177 6.76 -20.01 9.90
N ALA A 178 6.60 -19.28 8.81
CA ALA A 178 7.38 -19.46 7.59
C ALA A 178 8.84 -19.00 7.75
N GLY A 179 9.08 -17.94 8.52
CA GLY A 179 10.44 -17.43 8.83
C GLY A 179 11.18 -18.30 9.86
N SER A 180 10.46 -19.09 10.66
CA SER A 180 11.02 -19.99 11.68
C SER A 180 11.30 -21.40 11.15
N ALA A 181 10.97 -21.74 9.91
CA ALA A 181 11.29 -23.03 9.31
C ALA A 181 12.81 -23.15 9.15
N PRO A 182 13.48 -24.18 9.75
CA PRO A 182 14.91 -24.36 9.56
C PRO A 182 15.16 -24.59 8.07
N ALA A 183 16.16 -23.92 7.53
CA ALA A 183 16.67 -24.17 6.18
C ALA A 183 16.92 -25.68 6.08
N SER A 184 16.14 -26.34 5.23
CA SER A 184 16.32 -27.76 4.93
C SER A 184 17.76 -27.94 4.49
N THR A 185 18.57 -28.58 5.36
CA THR A 185 19.89 -29.06 5.02
C THR A 185 19.75 -29.90 3.75
N HIS A 186 20.31 -29.39 2.64
CA HIS A 186 20.62 -30.23 1.51
C HIS A 186 21.55 -31.33 2.02
N SER A 187 20.96 -32.50 2.35
CA SER A 187 21.70 -33.71 2.49
C SER A 187 22.30 -34.01 1.12
N THR A 188 23.59 -33.76 1.02
CA THR A 188 24.43 -34.32 -0.03
C THR A 188 24.34 -35.82 0.08
N ALA A 189 23.47 -36.44 -0.68
CA ALA A 189 23.50 -37.86 -0.91
C ALA A 189 24.81 -38.14 -1.64
N ALA A 190 25.73 -38.77 -0.92
CA ALA A 190 26.94 -39.35 -1.51
C ALA A 190 26.50 -40.37 -2.55
N ASP A 191 26.98 -40.21 -3.77
CA ASP A 191 26.82 -41.17 -4.87
C ASP A 191 27.64 -42.41 -4.56
N PRO A 192 27.05 -43.64 -4.42
CA PRO A 192 27.78 -44.83 -4.11
C PRO A 192 28.40 -45.52 -5.33
N ASN A 193 28.63 -44.81 -6.45
CA ASN A 193 29.14 -45.43 -7.66
C ASN A 193 30.36 -44.69 -8.24
N GLU A 194 31.45 -44.61 -7.47
CA GLU A 194 32.76 -44.28 -7.98
C GLU A 194 33.50 -45.59 -8.29
N PRO A 195 33.84 -45.90 -9.55
CA PRO A 195 34.57 -47.12 -9.87
C PRO A 195 36.02 -46.96 -9.46
N THR A 196 36.47 -47.82 -8.51
CA THR A 196 37.83 -48.01 -8.11
C THR A 196 38.64 -48.60 -9.30
N ASP A 197 39.51 -47.79 -9.92
CA ASP A 197 40.44 -48.28 -10.94
C ASP A 197 41.72 -48.83 -10.24
N PRO A 198 42.03 -50.13 -10.35
CA PRO A 198 43.22 -50.73 -9.78
C PRO A 198 44.32 -50.90 -10.85
N ALA A 199 44.96 -49.84 -11.25
CA ALA A 199 46.15 -49.97 -12.08
C ALA A 199 47.13 -48.83 -11.89
N MET A 200 48.07 -49.01 -10.97
CA MET A 200 49.49 -48.57 -11.16
C MET A 200 50.31 -48.96 -9.91
N GLN A 201 50.52 -50.24 -9.76
CA GLN A 201 51.74 -50.79 -9.15
C GLN A 201 52.64 -51.28 -10.27
N GLN A 202 53.92 -50.95 -10.18
CA GLN A 202 55.12 -51.28 -10.96
C GLN A 202 55.57 -50.09 -11.79
N THR A 203 56.75 -49.49 -11.54
CA THR A 203 58.05 -50.17 -11.63
C THR A 203 59.13 -49.33 -10.94
N ALA A 204 59.95 -50.00 -10.14
CA ALA A 204 61.27 -49.55 -9.68
C ALA A 204 62.27 -49.57 -10.85
N TYR A 205 63.21 -48.62 -10.90
CA TYR A 205 64.65 -48.76 -10.96
C TYR A 205 65.23 -47.35 -10.83
#